data_654871008279cf0be1d66895b71a79bf
#
_entry.id   654871008279cf0be1d66895b71a79bf
#
_cell.length_a   1.000
_cell.length_b   1.000
_cell.length_c   1.000
_cell.angle_alpha   90.00
_cell.angle_beta   90.00
_cell.angle_gamma   90.00
#
_symmetry.space_group_name_H-M   'P 1'
#
loop_
_entity.id
_entity.type
_entity.pdbx_description
1 polymer ?
#
loop_
_entity_poly.entity_id
_entity_poly.type
_entity_poly.pdbx_seq_one_letter_code
_entity_poly.pdbx_strand_id
1 'polypeptide(L)'
;MLEFTVEDISAEDIDRLQAIYEPLAISVRELIDATIRTRVDAETVASVKADIDAVTARLRSDQIDGAFGVRRAPSGRSISWGNAVIGLRNPSAPPLVIHRDDDGRFWTDFHLGASYEGPPGHVHGGVSALILDHVLGEAASPDGKPRFTGSITVRYPRACPLGALHAEAQITRVDGVKTFASGYISDAEGITVEADGVFITPRWLRD
;
A
#
# COMPACT_ATOMS: atom_id res chain seq x y z
N MET A 1 -8.20 -11.93 -18.19
CA MET A 1 -8.24 -12.77 -16.95
C MET A 1 -7.19 -12.20 -16.05
N LEU A 2 -7.50 -11.94 -14.76
CA LEU A 2 -6.44 -11.52 -13.81
C LEU A 2 -5.65 -12.80 -13.47
N GLU A 3 -4.42 -12.86 -13.95
CA GLU A 3 -3.54 -14.01 -13.72
C GLU A 3 -2.61 -13.68 -12.56
N PHE A 4 -2.67 -14.50 -11.50
CA PHE A 4 -1.63 -14.53 -10.48
C PHE A 4 -0.53 -15.44 -11.00
N THR A 5 0.61 -14.87 -11.31
CA THR A 5 1.75 -15.64 -11.79
C THR A 5 2.36 -16.41 -10.62
N VAL A 6 2.44 -17.74 -10.74
CA VAL A 6 3.28 -18.53 -9.83
C VAL A 6 4.70 -18.43 -10.36
N GLU A 7 5.60 -17.88 -9.54
CA GLU A 7 7.01 -17.75 -9.86
C GLU A 7 7.79 -18.80 -9.07
N ASP A 8 8.59 -19.61 -9.76
CA ASP A 8 9.44 -20.62 -9.11
C ASP A 8 10.68 -19.92 -8.51
N ILE A 9 10.45 -19.31 -7.36
CA ILE A 9 11.46 -18.55 -6.61
C ILE A 9 11.50 -19.03 -5.16
N SER A 10 12.70 -19.25 -4.64
CA SER A 10 12.90 -19.64 -3.25
C SER A 10 12.63 -18.50 -2.26
N ALA A 11 12.33 -18.83 -1.00
CA ALA A 11 12.19 -17.81 0.05
C ALA A 11 13.48 -17.01 0.26
N GLU A 12 14.63 -17.69 0.16
CA GLU A 12 15.96 -17.05 0.28
C GLU A 12 16.22 -16.05 -0.86
N ASP A 13 15.84 -16.38 -2.10
CA ASP A 13 15.95 -15.47 -3.23
C ASP A 13 15.02 -14.27 -3.08
N ILE A 14 13.80 -14.47 -2.56
CA ILE A 14 12.89 -13.35 -2.25
C ILE A 14 13.52 -12.41 -1.23
N ASP A 15 14.09 -12.94 -0.14
CA ASP A 15 14.73 -12.13 0.91
C ASP A 15 15.96 -11.39 0.36
N ARG A 16 16.76 -12.05 -0.48
CA ARG A 16 17.90 -11.42 -1.17
C ARG A 16 17.46 -10.28 -2.08
N LEU A 17 16.42 -10.48 -2.89
CA LEU A 17 15.89 -9.44 -3.78
C LEU A 17 15.27 -8.28 -2.99
N GLN A 18 14.56 -8.57 -1.90
CA GLN A 18 14.02 -7.54 -1.01
C GLN A 18 15.15 -6.69 -0.44
N ALA A 19 16.22 -7.29 0.07
CA ALA A 19 17.38 -6.58 0.60
C ALA A 19 18.06 -5.65 -0.42
N ILE A 20 17.90 -5.91 -1.72
CA ILE A 20 18.44 -5.06 -2.80
C ILE A 20 17.47 -3.90 -3.14
N TYR A 21 16.19 -4.21 -3.32
CA TYR A 21 15.24 -3.24 -3.90
C TYR A 21 14.54 -2.35 -2.88
N GLU A 22 14.33 -2.83 -1.66
CA GLU A 22 13.67 -2.04 -0.61
C GLU A 22 14.48 -0.80 -0.22
N PRO A 23 15.82 -0.86 0.01
CA PRO A 23 16.62 0.33 0.28
C PRO A 23 16.59 1.36 -0.84
N LEU A 24 16.54 0.93 -2.11
CA LEU A 24 16.40 1.84 -3.23
C LEU A 24 15.05 2.59 -3.18
N ALA A 25 13.95 1.87 -2.91
CA ALA A 25 12.64 2.50 -2.80
C ALA A 25 12.54 3.45 -1.60
N ILE A 26 13.22 3.13 -0.48
CA ILE A 26 13.33 4.02 0.69
C ILE A 26 14.04 5.32 0.30
N SER A 27 15.19 5.26 -0.37
CA SER A 27 15.92 6.45 -0.82
C SER A 27 15.08 7.33 -1.76
N VAL A 28 14.26 6.72 -2.63
CA VAL A 28 13.37 7.49 -3.52
C VAL A 28 12.23 8.12 -2.72
N ARG A 29 11.67 7.48 -1.67
CA ARG A 29 10.68 8.10 -0.78
C ARG A 29 11.26 9.33 -0.06
N GLU A 30 12.49 9.23 0.44
CA GLU A 30 13.21 10.37 1.04
C GLU A 30 13.42 11.49 0.02
N LEU A 31 13.75 11.15 -1.23
CA LEU A 31 13.88 12.13 -2.31
C LEU A 31 12.54 12.82 -2.61
N ILE A 32 11.41 12.10 -2.61
CA ILE A 32 10.07 12.67 -2.79
C ILE A 32 9.79 13.69 -1.68
N ASP A 33 10.00 13.34 -0.40
CA ASP A 33 9.81 14.26 0.73
C ASP A 33 10.73 15.50 0.61
N ALA A 34 12.01 15.29 0.32
CA ALA A 34 12.97 16.36 0.12
C ALA A 34 12.59 17.29 -1.05
N THR A 35 12.09 16.73 -2.15
CA THR A 35 11.64 17.52 -3.31
C THR A 35 10.46 18.43 -2.98
N ILE A 36 9.52 17.95 -2.15
CA ILE A 36 8.35 18.74 -1.72
C ILE A 36 8.76 19.88 -0.78
N ARG A 37 9.74 19.62 0.11
CA ARG A 37 10.05 20.51 1.22
C ARG A 37 11.29 21.36 1.03
N THR A 38 12.03 21.18 -0.08
CA THR A 38 13.27 21.91 -0.35
C THR A 38 13.04 23.42 -0.52
N ARG A 39 14.04 24.20 -0.13
CA ARG A 39 14.09 25.66 -0.31
C ARG A 39 15.45 26.08 -0.88
N VAL A 40 16.19 25.18 -1.52
CA VAL A 40 17.47 25.48 -2.15
C VAL A 40 17.29 26.40 -3.36
N ASP A 41 18.38 27.03 -3.80
CA ASP A 41 18.36 27.95 -4.94
C ASP A 41 18.18 27.22 -6.29
N ALA A 42 17.93 28.01 -7.35
CA ALA A 42 17.65 27.50 -8.68
C ALA A 42 18.84 26.73 -9.31
N GLU A 43 20.07 27.11 -8.98
CA GLU A 43 21.28 26.45 -9.50
C GLU A 43 21.39 25.05 -8.89
N THR A 44 21.19 24.91 -7.58
CA THR A 44 21.13 23.65 -6.89
C THR A 44 19.98 22.76 -7.43
N VAL A 45 18.78 23.31 -7.66
CA VAL A 45 17.67 22.58 -8.27
C VAL A 45 18.03 22.03 -9.64
N ALA A 46 18.68 22.84 -10.49
CA ALA A 46 19.10 22.41 -11.84
C ALA A 46 20.13 21.28 -11.78
N SER A 47 21.09 21.36 -10.86
CA SER A 47 22.10 20.31 -10.66
C SER A 47 21.46 19.01 -10.19
N VAL A 48 20.62 19.06 -9.14
CA VAL A 48 19.92 17.89 -8.61
C VAL A 48 19.03 17.23 -9.67
N LYS A 49 18.34 18.04 -10.49
CA LYS A 49 17.54 17.50 -11.61
C LYS A 49 18.40 16.70 -12.58
N ALA A 50 19.59 17.17 -12.93
CA ALA A 50 20.49 16.45 -13.83
C ALA A 50 20.94 15.11 -13.23
N ASP A 51 21.23 15.07 -11.92
CA ASP A 51 21.59 13.84 -11.22
C ASP A 51 20.43 12.82 -11.21
N ILE A 52 19.20 13.30 -10.94
CA ILE A 52 17.98 12.45 -10.96
C ILE A 52 17.74 11.89 -12.36
N ASP A 53 17.89 12.69 -13.41
CA ASP A 53 17.74 12.26 -14.80
C ASP A 53 18.78 11.17 -15.15
N ALA A 54 20.04 11.33 -14.72
CA ALA A 54 21.09 10.36 -14.92
C ALA A 54 20.82 9.03 -14.18
N VAL A 55 20.38 9.09 -12.93
CA VAL A 55 20.00 7.89 -12.16
C VAL A 55 18.80 7.20 -12.80
N THR A 56 17.79 7.96 -13.24
CA THR A 56 16.63 7.44 -13.93
C THR A 56 16.99 6.70 -15.21
N ALA A 57 17.90 7.27 -16.03
CA ALA A 57 18.39 6.63 -17.25
C ALA A 57 19.08 5.28 -16.95
N ARG A 58 19.89 5.21 -15.87
CA ARG A 58 20.52 3.97 -15.43
C ARG A 58 19.51 2.89 -15.03
N LEU A 59 18.44 3.26 -14.30
CA LEU A 59 17.40 2.30 -13.90
C LEU A 59 16.53 1.85 -15.08
N ARG A 60 16.42 2.69 -16.12
CA ARG A 60 15.68 2.35 -17.35
C ARG A 60 16.44 1.49 -18.33
N SER A 61 17.74 1.25 -18.13
CA SER A 61 18.55 0.41 -19.02
C SER A 61 18.08 -1.05 -19.10
N ASP A 62 17.37 -1.51 -18.05
CA ASP A 62 16.76 -2.83 -18.02
C ASP A 62 15.47 -2.76 -17.16
N GLN A 63 14.32 -2.95 -17.77
CA GLN A 63 13.00 -2.87 -17.12
C GLN A 63 12.12 -4.03 -17.58
N ILE A 64 11.25 -4.46 -16.70
CA ILE A 64 10.16 -5.37 -17.06
C ILE A 64 9.14 -4.64 -17.94
N ASP A 65 8.48 -5.38 -18.82
CA ASP A 65 7.36 -4.84 -19.60
C ASP A 65 6.10 -4.71 -18.72
N GLY A 66 5.51 -3.50 -18.71
CA GLY A 66 4.26 -3.22 -18.00
C GLY A 66 4.37 -3.16 -16.48
N ALA A 67 3.31 -3.53 -15.79
CA ALA A 67 3.21 -3.48 -14.34
C ALA A 67 3.93 -4.65 -13.68
N PHE A 68 4.40 -4.45 -12.43
CA PHE A 68 5.06 -5.51 -11.65
C PHE A 68 4.15 -6.73 -11.42
N GLY A 69 2.84 -6.49 -11.30
CA GLY A 69 1.84 -7.53 -11.05
C GLY A 69 1.87 -8.10 -9.62
N VAL A 70 1.10 -9.16 -9.43
CA VAL A 70 1.10 -9.96 -8.20
C VAL A 70 1.66 -11.33 -8.54
N ARG A 71 2.76 -11.69 -7.91
CA ARG A 71 3.42 -12.99 -8.06
C ARG A 71 3.30 -13.76 -6.76
N ARG A 72 3.27 -15.06 -6.84
CA ARG A 72 3.19 -15.93 -5.67
C ARG A 72 4.27 -17.01 -5.75
N ALA A 73 5.06 -17.12 -4.70
CA ALA A 73 6.05 -18.18 -4.58
C ALA A 73 5.38 -19.53 -4.26
N PRO A 74 6.01 -20.68 -4.53
CA PRO A 74 5.52 -22.01 -4.14
C PRO A 74 5.31 -22.13 -2.63
N SER A 75 6.04 -21.38 -1.82
CA SER A 75 5.87 -21.26 -0.36
C SER A 75 4.55 -20.59 0.07
N GLY A 76 3.77 -20.03 -0.88
CA GLY A 76 2.58 -19.22 -0.62
C GLY A 76 2.85 -17.74 -0.36
N ARG A 77 4.12 -17.32 -0.25
CA ARG A 77 4.49 -15.90 -0.05
C ARG A 77 4.09 -15.08 -1.27
N SER A 78 3.34 -14.01 -1.04
CA SER A 78 2.96 -13.05 -2.10
C SER A 78 4.08 -12.05 -2.34
N ILE A 79 4.31 -11.72 -3.63
CA ILE A 79 5.29 -10.74 -4.08
C ILE A 79 4.52 -9.63 -4.80
N SER A 80 3.90 -8.76 -4.01
CA SER A 80 3.08 -7.62 -4.48
C SER A 80 3.88 -6.31 -4.45
N TRP A 81 5.15 -6.34 -4.85
CA TRP A 81 6.10 -5.25 -4.61
C TRP A 81 5.81 -3.96 -5.36
N GLY A 82 5.00 -4.01 -6.42
CA GLY A 82 4.51 -2.83 -7.14
C GLY A 82 3.18 -2.27 -6.63
N ASN A 83 2.57 -2.90 -5.62
CA ASN A 83 1.27 -2.49 -5.09
C ASN A 83 1.28 -1.04 -4.58
N ALA A 84 0.17 -0.33 -4.74
CA ALA A 84 0.04 1.08 -4.39
C ALA A 84 0.04 1.36 -2.87
N VAL A 85 -0.15 0.33 -2.02
CA VAL A 85 -0.25 0.47 -0.56
C VAL A 85 0.87 -0.27 0.17
N ILE A 86 1.10 -1.54 -0.16
CA ILE A 86 2.09 -2.41 0.50
C ILE A 86 3.36 -2.64 -0.32
N GLY A 87 3.46 -2.02 -1.49
CA GLY A 87 4.54 -2.29 -2.44
C GLY A 87 5.90 -1.80 -1.98
N LEU A 88 6.77 -2.70 -1.51
CA LEU A 88 8.11 -2.34 -1.02
C LEU A 88 9.01 -1.73 -2.11
N ARG A 89 8.80 -2.06 -3.41
CA ARG A 89 9.50 -1.45 -4.55
C ARG A 89 8.79 -0.21 -5.12
N ASN A 90 7.58 0.08 -4.65
CA ASN A 90 6.83 1.26 -5.08
C ASN A 90 7.10 2.43 -4.12
N PRO A 91 7.91 3.44 -4.52
CA PRO A 91 8.20 4.56 -3.64
C PRO A 91 6.99 5.47 -3.39
N SER A 92 5.92 5.38 -4.18
CA SER A 92 4.67 6.11 -3.93
C SER A 92 3.79 5.43 -2.87
N ALA A 93 4.05 4.16 -2.55
CA ALA A 93 3.30 3.45 -1.52
C ALA A 93 3.77 3.86 -0.12
N PRO A 94 2.86 3.91 0.88
CA PRO A 94 3.24 4.08 2.29
C PRO A 94 3.91 2.85 2.93
N PRO A 95 4.31 1.85 2.20
CA PRO A 95 4.63 0.43 2.32
C PRO A 95 4.13 -0.19 3.63
N LEU A 96 2.81 -0.26 3.79
CA LEU A 96 2.18 -0.81 4.98
C LEU A 96 2.59 -2.29 5.20
N VAL A 97 2.83 -2.62 6.45
CA VAL A 97 2.97 -4.01 6.91
C VAL A 97 1.68 -4.39 7.63
N ILE A 98 0.89 -5.27 7.02
CA ILE A 98 -0.39 -5.68 7.59
C ILE A 98 -0.17 -6.87 8.53
N HIS A 99 -0.62 -6.72 9.76
CA HIS A 99 -0.62 -7.75 10.79
C HIS A 99 -2.01 -8.37 10.93
N ARG A 100 -2.06 -9.60 11.44
CA ARG A 100 -3.31 -10.30 11.75
C ARG A 100 -3.23 -10.85 13.15
N ASP A 101 -4.27 -10.58 13.94
CA ASP A 101 -4.44 -11.14 15.27
C ASP A 101 -5.24 -12.45 15.24
N ASP A 102 -5.15 -13.21 16.32
CA ASP A 102 -5.85 -14.50 16.48
C ASP A 102 -7.39 -14.33 16.49
N ASP A 103 -7.90 -13.17 16.86
CA ASP A 103 -9.32 -12.82 16.85
C ASP A 103 -9.84 -12.39 15.46
N GLY A 104 -8.98 -12.38 14.47
CA GLY A 104 -9.33 -12.11 13.06
C GLY A 104 -9.31 -10.65 12.68
N ARG A 105 -8.74 -9.77 13.52
CA ARG A 105 -8.46 -8.37 13.17
C ARG A 105 -7.22 -8.29 12.30
N PHE A 106 -7.24 -7.36 11.34
CA PHE A 106 -6.11 -6.96 10.53
C PHE A 106 -5.76 -5.52 10.85
N TRP A 107 -4.49 -5.23 11.10
CA TRP A 107 -4.07 -3.91 11.54
C TRP A 107 -2.67 -3.54 11.03
N THR A 108 -2.37 -2.26 11.07
CA THR A 108 -1.05 -1.71 10.72
C THR A 108 -0.81 -0.39 11.43
N ASP A 109 0.41 -0.19 11.92
CA ASP A 109 0.92 1.10 12.34
C ASP A 109 1.78 1.68 11.22
N PHE A 110 1.59 2.96 10.90
CA PHE A 110 2.28 3.59 9.78
C PHE A 110 2.47 5.09 10.00
N HIS A 111 3.26 5.69 9.10
CA HIS A 111 3.53 7.14 9.14
C HIS A 111 3.28 7.73 7.75
N LEU A 112 2.53 8.82 7.69
CA LEU A 112 2.31 9.58 6.47
C LEU A 112 2.95 10.96 6.57
N GLY A 113 3.90 11.24 5.67
CA GLY A 113 4.59 12.51 5.56
C GLY A 113 4.00 13.44 4.50
N ALA A 114 4.76 14.46 4.12
CA ALA A 114 4.35 15.53 3.21
C ALA A 114 3.86 15.05 1.83
N SER A 115 4.32 13.89 1.35
CA SER A 115 3.89 13.30 0.08
C SER A 115 2.41 12.89 0.04
N TYR A 116 1.77 12.79 1.20
CA TYR A 116 0.36 12.40 1.34
C TYR A 116 -0.55 13.54 1.79
N GLU A 117 -0.02 14.78 1.81
CA GLU A 117 -0.78 15.96 2.24
C GLU A 117 -1.92 16.28 1.28
N GLY A 118 -3.07 16.66 1.87
CA GLY A 118 -4.20 17.26 1.19
C GLY A 118 -4.45 18.67 1.75
N PRO A 119 -5.36 18.86 2.73
CA PRO A 119 -5.43 20.13 3.46
C PRO A 119 -4.14 20.33 4.29
N PRO A 120 -3.74 21.59 4.58
CA PRO A 120 -2.50 21.87 5.30
C PRO A 120 -2.35 21.04 6.60
N GLY A 121 -1.27 20.26 6.70
CA GLY A 121 -0.98 19.40 7.84
C GLY A 121 -1.84 18.14 7.97
N HIS A 122 -2.71 17.84 6.99
CA HIS A 122 -3.61 16.70 7.04
C HIS A 122 -3.48 15.79 5.83
N VAL A 123 -3.77 14.52 6.02
CA VAL A 123 -3.78 13.50 4.97
C VAL A 123 -4.88 13.80 3.95
N HIS A 124 -4.57 13.67 2.66
CA HIS A 124 -5.56 13.73 1.60
C HIS A 124 -6.60 12.61 1.77
N GLY A 125 -7.90 12.96 1.72
CA GLY A 125 -8.97 11.99 1.97
C GLY A 125 -8.94 10.76 1.06
N GLY A 126 -8.52 10.92 -0.21
CA GLY A 126 -8.32 9.79 -1.13
C GLY A 126 -7.20 8.84 -0.71
N VAL A 127 -6.17 9.31 -0.01
CA VAL A 127 -5.10 8.47 0.55
C VAL A 127 -5.65 7.62 1.71
N SER A 128 -6.43 8.22 2.61
CA SER A 128 -7.11 7.47 3.68
C SER A 128 -8.05 6.41 3.11
N ALA A 129 -8.81 6.74 2.06
CA ALA A 129 -9.68 5.77 1.37
C ALA A 129 -8.89 4.62 0.73
N LEU A 130 -7.74 4.91 0.09
CA LEU A 130 -6.85 3.92 -0.50
C LEU A 130 -6.30 2.94 0.56
N ILE A 131 -5.87 3.46 1.71
CA ILE A 131 -5.36 2.65 2.82
C ILE A 131 -6.48 1.77 3.38
N LEU A 132 -7.66 2.33 3.64
CA LEU A 132 -8.79 1.57 4.18
C LEU A 132 -9.31 0.52 3.19
N ASP A 133 -9.37 0.82 1.89
CA ASP A 133 -9.72 -0.18 0.87
C ASP A 133 -8.79 -1.40 0.96
N HIS A 134 -7.49 -1.16 1.12
CA HIS A 134 -6.50 -2.24 1.22
C HIS A 134 -6.65 -3.04 2.51
N VAL A 135 -6.69 -2.39 3.68
CA VAL A 135 -6.78 -3.08 4.99
C VAL A 135 -8.11 -3.85 5.12
N LEU A 136 -9.22 -3.28 4.63
CA LEU A 136 -10.51 -3.97 4.54
C LEU A 136 -10.45 -5.18 3.59
N GLY A 137 -9.74 -5.05 2.46
CA GLY A 137 -9.53 -6.13 1.49
C GLY A 137 -8.74 -7.29 2.06
N GLU A 138 -7.68 -7.02 2.83
CA GLU A 138 -6.90 -8.02 3.56
C GLU A 138 -7.79 -8.72 4.62
N ALA A 139 -8.53 -7.96 5.42
CA ALA A 139 -9.47 -8.52 6.38
C ALA A 139 -10.53 -9.40 5.69
N ALA A 140 -11.08 -8.94 4.56
CA ALA A 140 -12.08 -9.71 3.81
C ALA A 140 -11.52 -11.00 3.20
N SER A 141 -10.19 -11.19 3.12
CA SER A 141 -9.51 -12.30 2.46
C SER A 141 -8.66 -13.16 3.41
N PRO A 142 -9.16 -13.58 4.59
CA PRO A 142 -8.36 -14.23 5.64
C PRO A 142 -7.85 -15.62 5.26
N ASP A 143 -8.42 -16.22 4.22
CA ASP A 143 -8.04 -17.51 3.62
C ASP A 143 -7.02 -17.37 2.47
N GLY A 144 -6.56 -16.14 2.20
CA GLY A 144 -5.64 -15.80 1.11
C GLY A 144 -6.26 -15.93 -0.30
N LYS A 145 -7.56 -16.19 -0.40
CA LYS A 145 -8.27 -16.17 -1.68
C LYS A 145 -8.66 -14.72 -2.02
N PRO A 146 -8.38 -14.25 -3.24
CA PRO A 146 -8.67 -12.87 -3.60
C PRO A 146 -10.18 -12.58 -3.57
N ARG A 147 -10.52 -11.46 -2.96
CA ARG A 147 -11.83 -10.83 -3.06
C ARG A 147 -11.67 -9.41 -3.58
N PHE A 148 -12.52 -9.01 -4.49
CA PHE A 148 -12.43 -7.69 -5.11
C PHE A 148 -13.41 -6.72 -4.48
N THR A 149 -12.96 -5.49 -4.31
CA THR A 149 -13.81 -4.40 -3.81
C THR A 149 -15.00 -4.20 -4.75
N GLY A 150 -16.20 -4.45 -4.24
CA GLY A 150 -17.45 -4.16 -4.92
C GLY A 150 -17.92 -2.75 -4.64
N SER A 151 -17.80 -2.32 -3.38
CA SER A 151 -18.06 -0.95 -2.94
C SER A 151 -17.34 -0.67 -1.64
N ILE A 152 -17.01 0.60 -1.42
CA ILE A 152 -16.52 1.12 -0.15
C ILE A 152 -17.25 2.43 0.18
N THR A 153 -17.64 2.60 1.42
CA THR A 153 -18.20 3.84 1.95
C THR A 153 -17.25 4.37 3.00
N VAL A 154 -16.75 5.59 2.81
CA VAL A 154 -15.79 6.23 3.72
C VAL A 154 -16.46 7.43 4.41
N ARG A 155 -16.26 7.55 5.70
CA ARG A 155 -16.71 8.65 6.55
C ARG A 155 -15.50 9.30 7.20
N TYR A 156 -15.52 10.60 7.34
CA TYR A 156 -14.45 11.42 7.90
C TYR A 156 -14.96 12.19 9.12
N PRO A 157 -15.11 11.53 10.30
CA PRO A 157 -15.60 12.18 11.52
C PRO A 157 -14.71 13.33 11.97
N ARG A 158 -13.39 13.23 11.69
CA ARG A 158 -12.38 14.23 12.04
C ARG A 158 -11.31 14.30 10.94
N ALA A 159 -10.66 15.43 10.78
CA ALA A 159 -9.52 15.56 9.88
C ALA A 159 -8.38 14.63 10.34
N CYS A 160 -7.81 13.85 9.41
CA CYS A 160 -6.71 12.93 9.69
C CYS A 160 -5.37 13.69 9.60
N PRO A 161 -4.60 13.84 10.69
CA PRO A 161 -3.33 14.57 10.64
C PRO A 161 -2.26 13.75 9.90
N LEU A 162 -1.26 14.44 9.36
CA LEU A 162 -0.01 13.80 8.97
C LEU A 162 0.73 13.30 10.22
N GLY A 163 1.52 12.25 10.09
CA GLY A 163 2.31 11.67 11.19
C GLY A 163 2.03 10.21 11.43
N ALA A 164 2.14 9.79 12.70
CA ALA A 164 1.90 8.43 13.14
C ALA A 164 0.39 8.12 13.19
N LEU A 165 0.00 7.05 12.54
CA LEU A 165 -1.38 6.61 12.40
C LEU A 165 -1.47 5.09 12.60
N HIS A 166 -2.68 4.65 12.98
CA HIS A 166 -3.06 3.25 13.08
C HIS A 166 -4.27 2.97 12.20
N ALA A 167 -4.30 1.83 11.54
CA ALA A 167 -5.50 1.35 10.85
C ALA A 167 -5.84 -0.06 11.29
N GLU A 168 -7.14 -0.34 11.43
CA GLU A 168 -7.65 -1.65 11.80
C GLU A 168 -8.90 -1.99 10.99
N ALA A 169 -9.08 -3.28 10.64
CA ALA A 169 -10.26 -3.77 9.98
C ALA A 169 -10.60 -5.21 10.39
N GLN A 170 -11.88 -5.55 10.32
CA GLN A 170 -12.39 -6.89 10.58
C GLN A 170 -13.62 -7.21 9.73
N ILE A 171 -13.88 -8.52 9.53
CA ILE A 171 -15.12 -8.98 8.92
C ILE A 171 -16.30 -8.71 9.86
N THR A 172 -17.37 -8.14 9.33
CA THR A 172 -18.63 -7.96 10.07
C THR A 172 -19.68 -8.99 9.69
N ARG A 173 -19.66 -9.47 8.42
CA ARG A 173 -20.62 -10.45 7.91
C ARG A 173 -20.12 -11.10 6.63
N VAL A 174 -20.54 -12.34 6.42
CA VAL A 174 -20.39 -13.05 5.13
C VAL A 174 -21.79 -13.44 4.65
N ASP A 175 -22.07 -13.22 3.36
CA ASP A 175 -23.36 -13.53 2.73
C ASP A 175 -23.13 -14.03 1.30
N GLY A 176 -23.09 -15.34 1.15
CA GLY A 176 -22.76 -16.00 -0.12
C GLY A 176 -21.40 -15.58 -0.66
N VAL A 177 -21.41 -14.92 -1.81
CA VAL A 177 -20.17 -14.44 -2.47
C VAL A 177 -19.68 -13.09 -1.95
N LYS A 178 -20.39 -12.47 -1.00
CA LYS A 178 -20.09 -11.15 -0.45
C LYS A 178 -19.51 -11.27 0.94
N THR A 179 -18.37 -10.63 1.17
CA THR A 179 -17.78 -10.42 2.49
C THR A 179 -17.88 -8.92 2.82
N PHE A 180 -18.42 -8.61 3.98
CA PHE A 180 -18.54 -7.26 4.50
C PHE A 180 -17.48 -7.06 5.57
N ALA A 181 -16.74 -5.98 5.49
CA ALA A 181 -15.72 -5.61 6.45
C ALA A 181 -15.89 -4.15 6.85
N SER A 182 -15.57 -3.84 8.10
CA SER A 182 -15.53 -2.48 8.64
C SER A 182 -14.16 -2.21 9.23
N GLY A 183 -13.73 -0.96 9.18
CA GLY A 183 -12.42 -0.56 9.69
C GLY A 183 -12.32 0.94 9.87
N TYR A 184 -11.19 1.37 10.42
CA TYR A 184 -10.93 2.77 10.71
C TYR A 184 -9.44 3.11 10.59
N ILE A 185 -9.16 4.42 10.50
CA ILE A 185 -7.85 5.02 10.77
C ILE A 185 -7.99 5.87 12.02
N SER A 186 -7.01 5.80 12.91
CA SER A 186 -6.92 6.60 14.14
C SER A 186 -5.52 7.19 14.31
N ASP A 187 -5.46 8.24 15.11
CA ASP A 187 -4.25 8.79 15.71
C ASP A 187 -4.30 8.66 17.25
N ALA A 188 -3.42 9.34 17.96
CA ALA A 188 -3.38 9.31 19.43
C ALA A 188 -4.65 9.90 20.11
N GLU A 189 -5.45 10.70 19.37
CA GLU A 189 -6.68 11.32 19.88
C GLU A 189 -7.93 10.49 19.57
N GLY A 190 -7.82 9.44 18.74
CA GLY A 190 -8.91 8.55 18.37
C GLY A 190 -9.16 8.46 16.88
N ILE A 191 -10.36 7.97 16.50
CA ILE A 191 -10.73 7.70 15.12
C ILE A 191 -10.80 8.98 14.29
N THR A 192 -10.18 8.97 13.10
CA THR A 192 -10.19 10.06 12.13
C THR A 192 -10.99 9.72 10.88
N VAL A 193 -10.91 8.47 10.42
CA VAL A 193 -11.61 8.00 9.22
C VAL A 193 -12.19 6.62 9.50
N GLU A 194 -13.40 6.36 9.05
CA GLU A 194 -14.07 5.06 9.12
C GLU A 194 -14.46 4.59 7.71
N ALA A 195 -14.48 3.29 7.51
CA ALA A 195 -15.00 2.73 6.26
C ALA A 195 -15.71 1.40 6.45
N ASP A 196 -16.72 1.20 5.59
CA ASP A 196 -17.41 -0.08 5.38
C ASP A 196 -17.21 -0.51 3.94
N GLY A 197 -16.79 -1.76 3.73
CA GLY A 197 -16.53 -2.34 2.42
C GLY A 197 -17.35 -3.59 2.13
N VAL A 198 -17.71 -3.80 0.88
CA VAL A 198 -18.26 -5.05 0.35
C VAL A 198 -17.30 -5.63 -0.65
N PHE A 199 -16.79 -6.81 -0.36
CA PHE A 199 -15.81 -7.53 -1.16
C PHE A 199 -16.44 -8.76 -1.78
N ILE A 200 -16.16 -8.99 -3.07
CA ILE A 200 -16.85 -10.01 -3.88
C ILE A 200 -15.87 -11.11 -4.25
N THR A 201 -16.24 -12.37 -3.95
CA THR A 201 -15.55 -13.53 -4.48
C THR A 201 -15.69 -13.57 -6.00
N PRO A 202 -14.59 -13.55 -6.79
CA PRO A 202 -14.66 -13.54 -8.24
C PRO A 202 -15.29 -14.81 -8.80
N ARG A 203 -15.93 -14.73 -9.98
CA ARG A 203 -16.68 -15.84 -10.57
C ARG A 203 -15.87 -17.12 -10.74
N TRP A 204 -14.59 -17.00 -11.05
CA TRP A 204 -13.67 -18.12 -11.27
C TRP A 204 -13.18 -18.83 -9.98
N LEU A 205 -13.58 -18.31 -8.80
CA LEU A 205 -13.36 -18.92 -7.48
C LEU A 205 -14.68 -19.37 -6.81
N ARG A 206 -15.80 -19.27 -7.52
CA ARG A 206 -17.09 -19.75 -7.00
C ARG A 206 -17.28 -21.19 -7.44
N ASP A 207 -17.45 -22.06 -6.48
CA ASP A 207 -17.85 -23.46 -6.71
C ASP A 207 -19.27 -23.53 -7.27
#